data_9fffd42e38142eb5075a3c365acadbc1
#
_entry.id   9fffd42e38142eb5075a3c365acadbc1
#
_cell.length_a   1.000
_cell.length_b   1.000
_cell.length_c   1.000
_cell.angle_alpha   90.00
_cell.angle_beta   90.00
_cell.angle_gamma   90.00
#
_symmetry.space_group_name_H-M   'P 1'
#
loop_
_entity.id
_entity.type
_entity.pdbx_description
1 polymer ?
#
loop_
_entity_poly.entity_id
_entity_poly.type
_entity_poly.pdbx_seq_one_letter_code
_entity_poly.pdbx_strand_id
1 'polypeptide(L)'
;MKLTKKQKNAIKSEFKQWTETQYAGKDKKERQKLGQFFTPPALTIKMLEKFDSVKDKDILDPTVGAGGLLAACILAGADPKRCYGIELDSEVLEIARKRLGKLGVPSSNLILGNALDPESYEKLGRSTSEV
;
A
#
# COMPACT_ATOMS: atom_id res chain seq x y z
N MET A 1 2.29 -16.51 -5.89
CA MET A 1 2.76 -16.17 -7.25
C MET A 1 4.27 -16.06 -7.28
N LYS A 2 4.88 -16.31 -8.42
CA LYS A 2 6.33 -16.15 -8.56
C LYS A 2 6.64 -14.81 -9.23
N LEU A 3 7.37 -13.95 -8.52
CA LEU A 3 7.78 -12.65 -9.05
C LEU A 3 9.04 -12.79 -9.90
N THR A 4 9.10 -12.08 -11.02
CA THR A 4 10.31 -12.01 -11.84
C THR A 4 11.37 -11.16 -11.12
N LYS A 5 12.62 -11.31 -11.53
CA LYS A 5 13.71 -10.46 -11.04
C LYS A 5 13.42 -8.98 -11.30
N LYS A 6 12.87 -8.67 -12.47
CA LYS A 6 12.49 -7.30 -12.85
C LYS A 6 11.43 -6.73 -11.90
N GLN A 7 10.42 -7.52 -11.55
CA GLN A 7 9.37 -7.09 -10.61
C GLN A 7 9.95 -6.87 -9.22
N LYS A 8 10.78 -7.77 -8.72
CA LYS A 8 11.44 -7.62 -7.42
C LYS A 8 12.30 -6.36 -7.38
N ASN A 9 13.06 -6.10 -8.44
CA ASN A 9 13.90 -4.91 -8.53
C ASN A 9 13.07 -3.63 -8.57
N ALA A 10 11.94 -3.63 -9.29
CA ALA A 10 11.04 -2.50 -9.34
C ALA A 10 10.45 -2.17 -7.95
N ILE A 11 10.06 -3.20 -7.20
CA ILE A 11 9.55 -3.04 -5.82
C ILE A 11 10.62 -2.43 -4.92
N LYS A 12 11.84 -2.93 -4.98
CA LYS A 12 12.97 -2.41 -4.18
C LYS A 12 13.33 -0.98 -4.55
N SER A 13 13.33 -0.67 -5.84
CA SER A 13 13.65 0.66 -6.37
C SER A 13 12.60 1.69 -5.97
N GLU A 14 11.32 1.35 -6.09
CA GLU A 14 10.23 2.24 -5.68
C GLU A 14 10.33 2.57 -4.19
N PHE A 15 10.55 1.56 -3.35
CA PHE A 15 10.70 1.75 -1.91
C PHE A 15 11.89 2.67 -1.59
N LYS A 16 13.03 2.43 -2.23
CA LYS A 16 14.24 3.23 -2.00
C LYS A 16 14.02 4.70 -2.35
N GLN A 17 13.49 4.97 -3.53
CA GLN A 17 13.24 6.33 -3.99
C GLN A 17 12.20 7.04 -3.13
N TRP A 18 11.15 6.33 -2.77
CA TRP A 18 10.08 6.88 -1.95
C TRP A 18 10.56 7.19 -0.52
N THR A 19 11.30 6.28 0.11
CA THR A 19 11.85 6.51 1.46
C THR A 19 12.85 7.65 1.49
N GLU A 20 13.69 7.80 0.48
CA GLU A 20 14.60 8.93 0.36
C GLU A 20 13.83 10.25 0.36
N THR A 21 12.72 10.33 -0.37
CA THR A 21 11.85 11.50 -0.40
C THR A 21 11.23 11.77 0.98
N GLN A 22 10.75 10.72 1.67
CA GLN A 22 10.13 10.85 2.99
C GLN A 22 11.14 11.29 4.06
N TYR A 23 12.38 10.82 3.97
CA TYR A 23 13.41 11.12 4.96
C TYR A 23 14.14 12.44 4.71
N ALA A 24 13.96 13.05 3.56
CA ALA A 24 14.62 14.31 3.21
C ALA A 24 14.30 15.40 4.23
N GLY A 25 15.36 16.04 4.75
CA GLY A 25 15.23 17.12 5.75
C GLY A 25 14.82 16.69 7.14
N LYS A 26 14.74 15.39 7.41
CA LYS A 26 14.36 14.87 8.73
C LYS A 26 15.57 14.37 9.52
N ASP A 27 15.55 14.60 10.84
CA ASP A 27 16.58 14.07 11.73
C ASP A 27 16.35 12.58 12.03
N LYS A 28 17.26 11.98 12.78
CA LYS A 28 17.22 10.56 13.10
C LYS A 28 15.94 10.15 13.83
N LYS A 29 15.49 10.97 14.80
CA LYS A 29 14.30 10.69 15.60
C LYS A 29 13.03 10.72 14.75
N GLU A 30 12.92 11.73 13.87
CA GLU A 30 11.80 11.85 12.94
C GLU A 30 11.77 10.69 11.94
N ARG A 31 12.95 10.27 11.43
CA ARG A 31 13.05 9.10 10.53
C ARG A 31 12.60 7.81 11.20
N GLN A 32 13.00 7.59 12.46
CA GLN A 32 12.60 6.41 13.21
C GLN A 32 11.08 6.39 13.45
N LYS A 33 10.49 7.53 13.74
CA LYS A 33 9.04 7.64 13.94
C LYS A 33 8.27 7.32 12.65
N LEU A 34 8.71 7.85 11.53
CA LEU A 34 8.10 7.56 10.22
C LEU A 34 8.31 6.10 9.80
N GLY A 35 9.52 5.57 10.03
CA GLY A 35 9.90 4.23 9.59
C GLY A 35 9.03 3.12 10.16
N GLN A 36 8.38 3.33 11.30
CA GLN A 36 7.49 2.35 11.89
C GLN A 36 6.26 2.04 11.00
N PHE A 37 5.92 2.95 10.06
CA PHE A 37 4.81 2.76 9.12
C PHE A 37 5.27 2.19 7.78
N PHE A 38 6.56 1.91 7.60
CA PHE A 38 7.14 1.50 6.33
C PHE A 38 7.40 0.00 6.33
N THR A 39 6.73 -0.71 5.43
CA THR A 39 6.94 -2.15 5.25
C THR A 39 8.12 -2.37 4.31
N PRO A 40 9.19 -3.07 4.74
CA PRO A 40 10.37 -3.30 3.89
C PRO A 40 10.03 -4.14 2.65
N PRO A 41 10.72 -3.91 1.51
CA PRO A 41 10.46 -4.66 0.28
C PRO A 41 10.63 -6.17 0.41
N ALA A 42 11.59 -6.62 1.20
CA ALA A 42 11.80 -8.06 1.42
C ALA A 42 10.54 -8.73 2.01
N LEU A 43 9.84 -8.02 2.89
CA LEU A 43 8.60 -8.53 3.49
C LEU A 43 7.45 -8.49 2.50
N THR A 44 7.26 -7.39 1.76
CA THR A 44 6.19 -7.28 0.77
C THR A 44 6.34 -8.32 -0.33
N ILE A 45 7.56 -8.60 -0.77
CA ILE A 45 7.85 -9.64 -1.75
C ILE A 45 7.43 -11.02 -1.23
N LYS A 46 7.79 -11.35 0.02
CA LYS A 46 7.38 -12.61 0.64
C LYS A 46 5.86 -12.73 0.75
N MET A 47 5.18 -11.65 1.10
CA MET A 47 3.72 -11.64 1.19
C MET A 47 3.09 -11.88 -0.18
N LEU A 48 3.59 -11.23 -1.22
CA LEU A 48 3.10 -11.40 -2.59
C LEU A 48 3.31 -12.82 -3.10
N GLU A 49 4.43 -13.45 -2.77
CA GLU A 49 4.73 -14.81 -3.21
C GLU A 49 3.71 -15.83 -2.69
N LYS A 50 2.95 -15.49 -1.64
CA LYS A 50 1.88 -16.34 -1.10
C LYS A 50 0.55 -16.15 -1.81
N PHE A 51 0.40 -15.13 -2.64
CA PHE A 51 -0.82 -14.92 -3.42
C PHE A 51 -0.78 -15.78 -4.69
N ASP A 52 -1.96 -16.21 -5.15
CA ASP A 52 -2.05 -16.92 -6.44
C ASP A 52 -1.76 -15.98 -7.60
N SER A 53 -2.37 -14.80 -7.58
CA SER A 53 -2.19 -13.75 -8.58
C SER A 53 -2.75 -12.43 -8.03
N VAL A 54 -2.22 -11.31 -8.53
CA VAL A 54 -2.80 -9.98 -8.26
C VAL A 54 -3.49 -9.40 -9.49
N LYS A 55 -3.33 -10.06 -10.65
CA LYS A 55 -3.88 -9.60 -11.91
C LYS A 55 -5.39 -9.85 -11.96
N ASP A 56 -6.14 -8.87 -12.47
CA ASP A 56 -7.59 -8.94 -12.65
C ASP A 56 -8.38 -9.21 -11.36
N LYS A 57 -7.86 -8.74 -10.24
CA LYS A 57 -8.50 -8.90 -8.92
C LYS A 57 -8.65 -7.56 -8.23
N ASP A 58 -9.72 -7.46 -7.43
CA ASP A 58 -9.83 -6.39 -6.46
C ASP A 58 -8.96 -6.73 -5.26
N ILE A 59 -8.13 -5.79 -4.84
CA ILE A 59 -7.18 -5.98 -3.74
C ILE A 59 -7.49 -4.97 -2.65
N LEU A 60 -7.68 -5.45 -1.44
CA LEU A 60 -7.89 -4.62 -0.28
C LEU A 60 -6.78 -4.84 0.75
N ASP A 61 -6.17 -3.76 1.19
CA ASP A 61 -5.31 -3.76 2.36
C ASP A 61 -6.08 -3.09 3.51
N PRO A 62 -6.56 -3.84 4.50
CA PRO A 62 -7.35 -3.28 5.61
C PRO A 62 -6.53 -2.45 6.59
N THR A 63 -5.22 -2.48 6.47
CA THR A 63 -4.29 -1.67 7.27
C THR A 63 -3.21 -1.11 6.36
N VAL A 64 -3.64 -0.22 5.47
CA VAL A 64 -2.80 0.19 4.33
C VAL A 64 -1.49 0.86 4.73
N GLY A 65 -1.43 1.51 5.89
CA GLY A 65 -0.23 2.20 6.35
C GLY A 65 0.27 3.20 5.33
N ALA A 66 1.56 3.17 5.06
CA ALA A 66 2.17 4.03 4.05
C ALA A 66 2.05 3.48 2.61
N GLY A 67 1.32 2.39 2.42
CA GLY A 67 0.99 1.86 1.10
C GLY A 67 1.98 0.86 0.51
N GLY A 68 2.89 0.32 1.32
CA GLY A 68 3.95 -0.56 0.82
C GLY A 68 3.47 -1.82 0.13
N LEU A 69 2.48 -2.50 0.71
CA LEU A 69 1.95 -3.73 0.13
C LEU A 69 1.20 -3.46 -1.19
N LEU A 70 0.34 -2.44 -1.21
CA LEU A 70 -0.38 -2.10 -2.45
C LEU A 70 0.57 -1.61 -3.54
N ALA A 71 1.60 -0.84 -3.20
CA ALA A 71 2.63 -0.45 -4.16
C ALA A 71 3.30 -1.66 -4.78
N ALA A 72 3.66 -2.65 -3.96
CA ALA A 72 4.26 -3.90 -4.44
C ALA A 72 3.29 -4.69 -5.33
N CYS A 73 2.01 -4.76 -4.96
CA CYS A 73 0.97 -5.41 -5.77
C CYS A 73 0.88 -4.79 -7.17
N ILE A 74 0.89 -3.47 -7.25
CA ILE A 74 0.79 -2.73 -8.52
C ILE A 74 2.02 -3.02 -9.38
N LEU A 75 3.21 -2.99 -8.81
CA LEU A 75 4.45 -3.29 -9.52
C LEU A 75 4.55 -4.75 -9.94
N ALA A 76 3.77 -5.62 -9.31
CA ALA A 76 3.65 -7.03 -9.68
C ALA A 76 2.51 -7.32 -10.68
N GLY A 77 1.80 -6.29 -11.14
CA GLY A 77 0.79 -6.41 -12.19
C GLY A 77 -0.65 -6.11 -11.79
N ALA A 78 -0.91 -5.71 -10.53
CA ALA A 78 -2.25 -5.32 -10.12
C ALA A 78 -2.71 -4.04 -10.81
N ASP A 79 -4.02 -3.94 -11.05
CA ASP A 79 -4.64 -2.71 -11.58
C ASP A 79 -4.76 -1.70 -10.44
N PRO A 80 -4.12 -0.54 -10.53
CA PRO A 80 -4.23 0.48 -9.48
C PRO A 80 -5.66 0.91 -9.17
N LYS A 81 -6.54 0.92 -10.17
CA LYS A 81 -7.95 1.29 -10.01
C LYS A 81 -8.74 0.28 -9.19
N ARG A 82 -8.20 -0.92 -9.02
CA ARG A 82 -8.81 -2.02 -8.27
C ARG A 82 -8.08 -2.30 -6.96
N CYS A 83 -7.25 -1.36 -6.52
CA CYS A 83 -6.57 -1.42 -5.22
C CYS A 83 -7.26 -0.49 -4.24
N TYR A 84 -7.54 -0.99 -3.05
CA TYR A 84 -8.30 -0.32 -2.00
C TYR A 84 -7.56 -0.44 -0.68
N GLY A 85 -7.68 0.58 0.16
CA GLY A 85 -7.03 0.56 1.47
C GLY A 85 -7.84 1.28 2.55
N ILE A 86 -7.65 0.83 3.78
CA ILE A 86 -8.25 1.43 4.98
C ILE A 86 -7.10 1.78 5.92
N GLU A 87 -7.11 2.98 6.47
CA GLU A 87 -6.12 3.44 7.44
C GLU A 87 -6.80 4.23 8.56
N LEU A 88 -6.40 3.94 9.80
CA LEU A 88 -6.97 4.57 10.99
C LEU A 88 -6.40 5.97 11.24
N ASP A 89 -5.12 6.18 10.89
CA ASP A 89 -4.39 7.43 11.13
C ASP A 89 -4.47 8.33 9.90
N SER A 90 -5.02 9.54 10.06
CA SER A 90 -5.21 10.48 8.95
C SER A 90 -3.90 10.96 8.31
N GLU A 91 -2.85 11.13 9.09
CA GLU A 91 -1.55 11.56 8.57
C GLU A 91 -0.90 10.46 7.74
N VAL A 92 -0.96 9.23 8.23
CA VAL A 92 -0.45 8.06 7.52
C VAL A 92 -1.24 7.82 6.23
N LEU A 93 -2.56 7.99 6.28
CA LEU A 93 -3.41 7.88 5.09
C LEU A 93 -2.99 8.86 3.99
N GLU A 94 -2.67 10.11 4.35
CA GLU A 94 -2.22 11.10 3.37
C GLU A 94 -0.88 10.70 2.74
N ILE A 95 0.02 10.10 3.51
CA ILE A 95 1.28 9.55 2.98
C ILE A 95 0.96 8.46 1.94
N ALA A 96 0.06 7.54 2.28
CA ALA A 96 -0.36 6.48 1.37
C ALA A 96 -1.02 7.03 0.10
N ARG A 97 -1.89 8.03 0.23
CA ARG A 97 -2.57 8.66 -0.91
C ARG A 97 -1.57 9.29 -1.90
N LYS A 98 -0.55 9.97 -1.38
CA LYS A 98 0.49 10.57 -2.21
C LYS A 98 1.32 9.51 -2.92
N ARG A 99 1.76 8.50 -2.19
CA ARG A 99 2.58 7.41 -2.75
C ARG A 99 1.82 6.62 -3.81
N LEU A 100 0.65 6.13 -3.45
CA LEU A 100 -0.16 5.28 -4.31
C LEU A 100 -0.83 6.04 -5.45
N GLY A 101 -1.11 7.33 -5.24
CA GLY A 101 -1.61 8.21 -6.30
C GLY A 101 -0.63 8.31 -7.47
N LYS A 102 0.66 8.34 -7.20
CA LYS A 102 1.70 8.33 -8.25
C LYS A 102 1.71 7.03 -9.04
N LEU A 103 1.21 5.95 -8.45
CA LEU A 103 1.10 4.64 -9.10
C LEU A 103 -0.28 4.42 -9.72
N GLY A 104 -1.17 5.40 -9.66
CA GLY A 104 -2.47 5.36 -10.32
C GLY A 104 -3.66 4.97 -9.45
N VAL A 105 -3.49 4.84 -8.14
CA VAL A 105 -4.60 4.53 -7.23
C VAL A 105 -5.46 5.78 -7.03
N PRO A 106 -6.78 5.71 -7.31
CA PRO A 106 -7.67 6.83 -7.02
C PRO A 106 -7.70 7.13 -5.52
N SER A 107 -7.67 8.40 -5.16
CA SER A 107 -7.68 8.83 -3.75
C SER A 107 -8.92 8.30 -3.00
N SER A 108 -10.06 8.20 -3.69
CA SER A 108 -11.31 7.68 -3.13
C SER A 108 -11.26 6.19 -2.78
N ASN A 109 -10.25 5.45 -3.28
CA ASN A 109 -10.06 4.05 -2.93
C ASN A 109 -9.32 3.86 -1.60
N LEU A 110 -8.78 4.94 -1.04
CA LEU A 110 -8.03 4.91 0.21
C LEU A 110 -8.81 5.73 1.24
N ILE A 111 -9.31 5.09 2.27
CA ILE A 111 -10.23 5.71 3.21
C ILE A 111 -9.71 5.72 4.64
N LEU A 112 -10.12 6.75 5.38
CA LEU A 112 -9.92 6.82 6.82
C LEU A 112 -11.00 5.98 7.50
N GLY A 113 -10.59 5.02 8.31
CA GLY A 113 -11.55 4.17 9.00
C GLY A 113 -10.88 3.08 9.81
N ASN A 114 -11.72 2.35 10.53
CA ASN A 114 -11.33 1.15 11.28
C ASN A 114 -11.74 -0.07 10.47
N ALA A 115 -10.79 -0.94 10.16
CA ALA A 115 -11.03 -2.16 9.39
C ALA A 115 -12.01 -3.14 10.07
N LEU A 116 -12.21 -2.98 11.38
CA LEU A 116 -13.18 -3.78 12.14
C LEU A 116 -14.60 -3.21 12.07
N ASP A 117 -14.77 -2.01 11.50
CA ASP A 117 -16.06 -1.33 11.40
C ASP A 117 -16.64 -1.55 10.01
N PRO A 118 -17.85 -2.15 9.88
CA PRO A 118 -18.51 -2.33 8.58
C PRO A 118 -18.70 -1.04 7.77
N GLU A 119 -18.86 0.10 8.44
CA GLU A 119 -18.99 1.39 7.76
C GLU A 119 -17.79 1.73 6.88
N SER A 120 -16.59 1.26 7.26
CA SER A 120 -15.39 1.49 6.47
C SER A 120 -15.49 0.87 5.08
N TYR A 121 -16.11 -0.30 4.97
CA TYR A 121 -16.30 -0.99 3.68
C TYR A 121 -17.39 -0.32 2.85
N GLU A 122 -18.39 0.24 3.48
CA GLU A 122 -19.44 0.99 2.79
C GLU A 122 -18.87 2.23 2.09
N LYS A 123 -17.90 2.90 2.71
CA LYS A 123 -17.20 4.04 2.11
C LYS A 123 -16.44 3.65 0.84
N LEU A 124 -16.05 2.40 0.71
CA LEU A 124 -15.42 1.86 -0.49
C LEU A 124 -16.44 1.36 -1.53
N GLY A 125 -17.75 1.48 -1.24
CA GLY A 125 -18.80 0.93 -2.08
C GLY A 125 -18.87 -0.59 -2.02
N ARG A 126 -18.42 -1.18 -0.91
CA ARG A 126 -18.33 -2.63 -0.70
C ARG A 126 -19.01 -3.01 0.61
N SER A 127 -19.56 -4.22 0.67
CA SER A 127 -20.03 -4.80 1.92
C SER A 127 -18.95 -5.71 2.52
N THR A 128 -19.07 -6.00 3.81
CA THR A 128 -18.12 -6.92 4.49
C THR A 128 -18.15 -8.32 3.89
N SER A 129 -19.26 -8.72 3.28
CA SER A 129 -19.37 -10.03 2.61
C SER A 129 -18.61 -10.12 1.29
N GLU A 130 -18.18 -8.99 0.73
CA GLU A 130 -17.45 -8.93 -0.55
C GLU A 130 -15.91 -8.94 -0.36
N VAL A 131 -15.46 -8.87 0.88
CA VAL A 131 -14.04 -8.72 1.23
C VAL A 131 -13.39 -10.05 1.56
#